data_f332ea003a7c69270d7574bf61a27f09
#
_entry.id   f332ea003a7c69270d7574bf61a27f09
#
_cell.length_a   1.000
_cell.length_b   1.000
_cell.length_c   1.000
_cell.angle_alpha   90.00
_cell.angle_beta   90.00
_cell.angle_gamma   90.00
#
_symmetry.space_group_name_H-M   'P 1'
#
loop_
_entity.id
_entity.type
_entity.pdbx_description
1 polymer ?
#
loop_
_entity_poly.entity_id
_entity_poly.type
_entity_poly.pdbx_seq_one_letter_code
_entity_poly.pdbx_strand_id
1 'polypeptide(L)'
;KTLNKVGAAAGLNSGETGTLVWTVMASRGLNSVMAKESKKLTITRLVGFEEIPAQLYLTGSATEGGMDASKAVACASPEKDKFEVFTKLEGGKTYKLVDRAAEGAKVFYINGNKIMEGEGETTVEKTGVYRIEMDFSIASVTVREVSKMEFYFCPSGAATFELPYVGNGVFCGQDKIEFKQEGWGRDQRYKFLMTYADGSIQYWGTKNTTDSNPGAATPEDPYFYIMETPDNQWDQKWKLNNEFDGAADGYNPGAITKISVIFNVENYTHKVELAN
;
A
#
# COMPACT_ATOMS: atom_id res chain seq x y z
N LYS A 1 10.21 5.49 -13.15
CA LYS A 1 10.80 4.68 -12.05
C LYS A 1 11.67 3.52 -12.59
N THR A 2 11.19 2.65 -13.48
CA THR A 2 11.95 1.48 -13.99
C THR A 2 13.28 1.87 -14.63
N LEU A 3 13.30 2.83 -15.56
CA LEU A 3 14.53 3.26 -16.22
C LEU A 3 15.55 3.87 -15.23
N ASN A 4 15.10 4.55 -14.18
CA ASN A 4 15.98 5.07 -13.15
C ASN A 4 16.68 3.94 -12.36
N LYS A 5 15.95 2.86 -12.04
CA LYS A 5 16.53 1.65 -11.41
C LYS A 5 17.54 0.96 -12.32
N VAL A 6 17.24 0.84 -13.62
CA VAL A 6 18.16 0.26 -14.62
C VAL A 6 19.43 1.09 -14.73
N GLY A 7 19.32 2.43 -14.77
CA GLY A 7 20.47 3.33 -14.78
C GLY A 7 21.35 3.17 -13.54
N ALA A 8 20.74 3.07 -12.35
CA ALA A 8 21.47 2.82 -11.11
C ALA A 8 22.22 1.49 -11.14
N ALA A 9 21.57 0.42 -11.58
CA ALA A 9 22.19 -0.91 -11.72
C ALA A 9 23.33 -0.94 -12.73
N ALA A 10 23.29 -0.06 -13.75
CA ALA A 10 24.35 0.13 -14.73
C ALA A 10 25.46 1.10 -14.27
N GLY A 11 25.42 1.58 -13.01
CA GLY A 11 26.47 2.39 -12.41
C GLY A 11 26.34 3.90 -12.64
N LEU A 12 25.24 4.40 -13.20
CA LEU A 12 25.02 5.86 -13.30
C LEU A 12 24.68 6.44 -11.92
N ASN A 13 25.28 7.56 -11.58
CA ASN A 13 24.96 8.32 -10.37
C ASN A 13 23.65 9.11 -10.51
N SER A 14 23.12 9.63 -9.40
CA SER A 14 21.96 10.52 -9.39
C SER A 14 22.25 11.77 -10.25
N GLY A 15 21.33 12.13 -11.15
CA GLY A 15 21.48 13.24 -12.09
C GLY A 15 22.41 12.98 -13.29
N GLU A 16 23.13 11.86 -13.32
CA GLU A 16 24.04 11.53 -14.39
C GLU A 16 23.31 11.06 -15.65
N THR A 17 23.80 11.50 -16.82
CA THR A 17 23.34 11.04 -18.13
C THR A 17 24.30 10.00 -18.68
N GLY A 18 23.80 8.86 -19.08
CA GLY A 18 24.58 7.82 -19.69
C GLY A 18 23.82 7.05 -20.77
N THR A 19 24.59 6.29 -21.57
CA THR A 19 24.02 5.47 -22.63
C THR A 19 24.09 4.00 -22.25
N LEU A 20 22.94 3.37 -22.15
CA LEU A 20 22.79 1.94 -21.93
C LEU A 20 22.75 1.21 -23.27
N VAL A 21 23.39 0.06 -23.35
CA VAL A 21 23.26 -0.87 -24.48
C VAL A 21 22.44 -2.07 -24.01
N TRP A 22 21.39 -2.39 -24.71
CA TRP A 22 20.51 -3.51 -24.37
C TRP A 22 20.25 -4.41 -25.57
N THR A 23 20.00 -5.67 -25.29
CA THR A 23 19.62 -6.68 -26.26
C THR A 23 18.56 -7.60 -25.67
N VAL A 24 17.98 -8.45 -26.49
CA VAL A 24 16.95 -9.40 -26.08
C VAL A 24 17.50 -10.81 -26.14
N MET A 25 17.24 -11.59 -25.13
CA MET A 25 17.49 -13.03 -25.11
C MET A 25 16.14 -13.76 -25.05
N ALA A 26 15.86 -14.57 -26.05
CA ALA A 26 14.73 -15.48 -26.04
C ALA A 26 15.14 -16.81 -25.42
N SER A 27 14.33 -17.35 -24.50
CA SER A 27 14.58 -18.64 -23.87
C SER A 27 13.36 -19.56 -23.94
N ARG A 28 13.61 -20.85 -24.18
CA ARG A 28 12.59 -21.90 -24.11
C ARG A 28 13.21 -23.16 -23.46
N GLY A 29 12.82 -23.42 -22.22
CA GLY A 29 13.46 -24.46 -21.41
C GLY A 29 14.93 -24.16 -21.22
N LEU A 30 15.81 -25.12 -21.55
CA LEU A 30 17.26 -24.98 -21.43
C LEU A 30 17.94 -24.29 -22.64
N ASN A 31 17.18 -23.99 -23.69
CA ASN A 31 17.69 -23.31 -24.88
C ASN A 31 17.49 -21.81 -24.78
N SER A 32 18.53 -21.03 -25.06
CA SER A 32 18.48 -19.59 -25.16
C SER A 32 19.17 -19.08 -26.41
N VAL A 33 18.61 -18.04 -27.02
CA VAL A 33 19.20 -17.38 -28.21
C VAL A 33 19.19 -15.88 -27.96
N MET A 34 20.36 -15.26 -28.08
CA MET A 34 20.51 -13.82 -27.99
C MET A 34 20.24 -13.16 -29.35
N ALA A 35 19.57 -12.04 -29.36
CA ALA A 35 19.39 -11.25 -30.59
C ALA A 35 20.75 -10.81 -31.14
N LYS A 36 20.86 -10.81 -32.46
CA LYS A 36 22.12 -10.42 -33.18
C LYS A 36 22.41 -8.94 -33.06
N GLU A 37 21.39 -8.13 -32.83
CA GLU A 37 21.49 -6.68 -32.72
C GLU A 37 21.31 -6.22 -31.27
N SER A 38 22.01 -5.16 -30.90
CA SER A 38 21.79 -4.39 -29.69
C SER A 38 21.25 -3.00 -30.04
N LYS A 39 20.54 -2.41 -29.07
CA LYS A 39 20.02 -1.04 -29.16
C LYS A 39 20.64 -0.17 -28.09
N LYS A 40 20.73 1.14 -28.36
CA LYS A 40 21.21 2.14 -27.40
C LYS A 40 20.04 2.93 -26.83
N LEU A 41 20.11 3.24 -25.55
CA LEU A 41 19.15 4.07 -24.84
C LEU A 41 19.93 5.07 -23.98
N THR A 42 19.83 6.35 -24.27
CA THR A 42 20.38 7.41 -23.42
C THR A 42 19.35 7.79 -22.38
N ILE A 43 19.75 7.77 -21.10
CA ILE A 43 18.90 8.13 -19.98
C ILE A 43 19.66 9.09 -19.06
N THR A 44 18.90 9.97 -18.40
CA THR A 44 19.37 10.76 -17.27
C THR A 44 18.71 10.24 -16.01
N ARG A 45 19.49 9.85 -14.99
CA ARG A 45 18.93 9.47 -13.70
C ARG A 45 18.28 10.68 -13.02
N LEU A 46 17.13 10.43 -12.39
CA LEU A 46 16.46 11.45 -11.60
C LEU A 46 17.32 11.83 -10.38
N VAL A 47 17.28 13.10 -10.03
CA VAL A 47 17.94 13.62 -8.82
C VAL A 47 16.97 13.46 -7.66
N GLY A 48 17.41 12.83 -6.59
CA GLY A 48 16.72 12.75 -5.31
C GLY A 48 17.38 13.64 -4.27
N PHE A 49 16.99 13.47 -3.01
CA PHE A 49 17.58 14.17 -1.88
C PHE A 49 18.88 13.48 -1.45
N GLU A 50 19.91 14.27 -1.12
CA GLU A 50 21.17 13.76 -0.54
C GLU A 50 20.94 13.31 0.92
N GLU A 51 20.19 14.12 1.66
CA GLU A 51 19.79 13.82 3.03
C GLU A 51 18.32 13.39 3.06
N ILE A 52 18.09 12.11 3.31
CA ILE A 52 16.74 11.54 3.40
C ILE A 52 16.35 11.49 4.89
N PRO A 53 15.17 12.03 5.27
CA PRO A 53 14.73 11.98 6.66
C PRO A 53 14.55 10.54 7.14
N ALA A 54 14.85 10.28 8.42
CA ALA A 54 14.62 8.97 9.02
C ALA A 54 13.13 8.68 9.24
N GLN A 55 12.33 9.75 9.40
CA GLN A 55 10.88 9.71 9.54
C GLN A 55 10.26 10.86 8.74
N LEU A 56 9.01 10.69 8.36
CA LEU A 56 8.25 11.71 7.63
C LEU A 56 6.84 11.81 8.19
N TYR A 57 6.31 13.02 8.25
CA TYR A 57 4.98 13.31 8.78
C TYR A 57 4.25 14.28 7.85
N LEU A 58 2.91 14.21 7.85
CA LEU A 58 2.04 15.21 7.25
C LEU A 58 1.46 16.12 8.34
N THR A 59 1.47 17.43 8.09
CA THR A 59 0.83 18.44 8.93
C THR A 59 0.20 19.53 8.06
N GLY A 60 -0.76 20.25 8.58
CA GLY A 60 -1.44 21.32 7.85
C GLY A 60 -2.96 21.26 8.00
N SER A 61 -3.63 22.32 7.61
CA SER A 61 -5.08 22.47 7.79
C SER A 61 -5.92 21.38 7.12
N ALA A 62 -5.37 20.72 6.08
CA ALA A 62 -6.04 19.64 5.36
C ALA A 62 -5.96 18.29 6.07
N THR A 63 -5.01 18.07 6.98
CA THR A 63 -4.72 16.77 7.58
C THR A 63 -5.60 16.46 8.78
N GLU A 64 -5.70 15.19 9.16
CA GLU A 64 -6.42 14.72 10.35
C GLU A 64 -5.87 15.31 11.65
N GLY A 65 -4.56 15.58 11.71
CA GLY A 65 -3.90 16.23 12.86
C GLY A 65 -3.99 17.74 12.85
N GLY A 66 -4.42 18.34 11.74
CA GLY A 66 -4.50 19.81 11.59
C GLY A 66 -3.13 20.48 11.67
N MET A 67 -3.12 21.70 12.21
CA MET A 67 -1.92 22.54 12.35
C MET A 67 -1.08 22.22 13.58
N ASP A 68 -1.54 21.35 14.47
CA ASP A 68 -0.84 20.94 15.67
C ASP A 68 0.30 19.98 15.32
N ALA A 69 1.56 20.44 15.42
CA ALA A 69 2.72 19.64 15.08
C ALA A 69 2.80 18.31 15.87
N SER A 70 2.31 18.28 17.11
CA SER A 70 2.30 17.08 17.94
C SER A 70 1.31 16.01 17.44
N LYS A 71 0.38 16.39 16.57
CA LYS A 71 -0.63 15.52 15.94
C LYS A 71 -0.35 15.26 14.48
N ALA A 72 0.84 15.60 14.00
CA ALA A 72 1.23 15.32 12.62
C ALA A 72 1.09 13.84 12.29
N VAL A 73 0.52 13.53 11.14
CA VAL A 73 0.23 12.16 10.71
C VAL A 73 1.53 11.49 10.24
N ALA A 74 1.95 10.46 10.94
CA ALA A 74 3.16 9.72 10.61
C ALA A 74 3.01 8.94 9.28
N CYS A 75 4.05 8.96 8.46
CA CYS A 75 4.15 8.11 7.28
C CYS A 75 4.85 6.79 7.66
N ALA A 76 4.37 5.68 7.13
CA ALA A 76 5.11 4.42 7.15
C ALA A 76 6.31 4.48 6.19
N SER A 77 7.33 3.66 6.47
CA SER A 77 8.51 3.51 5.59
C SER A 77 8.63 2.05 5.14
N PRO A 78 7.83 1.62 4.13
CA PRO A 78 7.77 0.22 3.71
C PRO A 78 9.05 -0.27 3.03
N GLU A 79 9.85 0.65 2.51
CA GLU A 79 11.16 0.40 1.90
C GLU A 79 12.10 1.56 2.24
N LYS A 80 13.40 1.28 2.20
CA LYS A 80 14.42 2.32 2.38
C LYS A 80 14.18 3.49 1.41
N ASP A 81 14.33 4.71 1.93
CA ASP A 81 14.20 5.99 1.20
C ASP A 81 12.78 6.25 0.63
N LYS A 82 11.80 5.45 1.05
CA LYS A 82 10.40 5.61 0.65
C LYS A 82 9.50 5.76 1.85
N PHE A 83 8.48 6.60 1.67
CA PHE A 83 7.44 6.83 2.67
C PHE A 83 6.07 6.67 2.03
N GLU A 84 5.12 6.24 2.84
CA GLU A 84 3.75 6.05 2.40
C GLU A 84 2.78 6.42 3.52
N VAL A 85 1.64 6.98 3.15
CA VAL A 85 0.58 7.28 4.11
C VAL A 85 -0.79 7.11 3.46
N PHE A 86 -1.71 6.56 4.24
CA PHE A 86 -3.15 6.56 3.95
C PHE A 86 -3.80 7.53 4.94
N THR A 87 -4.41 8.59 4.42
CA THR A 87 -4.96 9.65 5.28
C THR A 87 -6.14 10.33 4.61
N LYS A 88 -7.07 10.83 5.42
CA LYS A 88 -8.13 11.72 4.95
C LYS A 88 -7.58 13.13 4.86
N LEU A 89 -7.83 13.78 3.72
CA LEU A 89 -7.49 15.17 3.49
C LEU A 89 -8.75 15.98 3.15
N GLU A 90 -8.82 17.22 3.63
CA GLU A 90 -9.92 18.14 3.36
C GLU A 90 -9.62 19.03 2.15
N GLY A 91 -10.54 19.06 1.19
CA GLY A 91 -10.47 19.91 0.01
C GLY A 91 -10.52 21.40 0.31
N GLY A 92 -9.84 22.20 -0.50
CA GLY A 92 -9.71 23.65 -0.32
C GLY A 92 -8.70 24.07 0.77
N LYS A 93 -8.03 23.11 1.40
CA LYS A 93 -7.03 23.31 2.46
C LYS A 93 -5.65 22.83 2.01
N THR A 94 -4.64 23.04 2.84
CA THR A 94 -3.25 22.75 2.52
C THR A 94 -2.61 21.79 3.53
N TYR A 95 -1.56 21.10 3.06
CA TYR A 95 -0.67 20.31 3.89
C TYR A 95 0.79 20.44 3.42
N LYS A 96 1.69 20.06 4.28
CA LYS A 96 3.11 19.93 4.01
C LYS A 96 3.68 18.67 4.68
N LEU A 97 4.86 18.29 4.26
CA LEU A 97 5.62 17.18 4.83
C LEU A 97 6.69 17.73 5.74
N VAL A 98 6.96 17.04 6.85
CA VAL A 98 8.01 17.45 7.81
C VAL A 98 8.80 16.23 8.28
N ASP A 99 10.09 16.42 8.55
CA ASP A 99 10.99 15.34 9.00
C ASP A 99 10.77 14.93 10.47
N ARG A 100 10.05 15.72 11.23
CA ARG A 100 9.72 15.48 12.65
C ARG A 100 8.46 16.21 13.07
N ALA A 101 7.75 15.65 14.03
CA ALA A 101 6.54 16.23 14.64
C ALA A 101 6.92 17.26 15.74
N ALA A 102 7.69 18.30 15.39
CA ALA A 102 8.17 19.31 16.31
C ALA A 102 8.48 20.64 15.59
N GLU A 103 8.66 21.71 16.33
CA GLU A 103 9.15 22.98 15.82
C GLU A 103 10.56 22.85 15.20
N GLY A 104 10.85 23.66 14.18
CA GLY A 104 12.13 23.66 13.46
C GLY A 104 12.34 22.42 12.59
N ALA A 105 11.27 21.71 12.24
CA ALA A 105 11.33 20.60 11.32
C ALA A 105 11.74 21.07 9.92
N LYS A 106 12.49 20.22 9.22
CA LYS A 106 12.76 20.39 7.79
C LYS A 106 11.46 20.19 7.02
N VAL A 107 11.15 21.13 6.13
CA VAL A 107 9.86 21.16 5.43
C VAL A 107 10.02 20.71 3.99
N PHE A 108 9.04 19.92 3.53
CA PHE A 108 8.89 19.55 2.13
C PHE A 108 7.43 19.76 1.71
N TYR A 109 7.22 19.93 0.41
CA TYR A 109 5.89 20.04 -0.19
C TYR A 109 5.84 19.32 -1.54
N ILE A 110 4.63 19.08 -2.03
CA ILE A 110 4.42 18.38 -3.29
C ILE A 110 4.07 19.42 -4.37
N ASN A 111 4.79 19.38 -5.49
CA ASN A 111 4.51 20.16 -6.68
C ASN A 111 4.36 19.21 -7.88
N GLY A 112 3.12 18.98 -8.31
CA GLY A 112 2.79 17.97 -9.31
C GLY A 112 3.16 16.56 -8.82
N ASN A 113 4.11 15.92 -9.49
CA ASN A 113 4.62 14.59 -9.13
C ASN A 113 5.99 14.61 -8.47
N LYS A 114 6.43 15.76 -7.96
CA LYS A 114 7.74 15.95 -7.33
C LYS A 114 7.62 16.40 -5.88
N ILE A 115 8.56 15.90 -5.07
CA ILE A 115 8.79 16.39 -3.72
C ILE A 115 9.79 17.52 -3.82
N MET A 116 9.48 18.66 -3.20
CA MET A 116 10.32 19.85 -3.14
C MET A 116 10.68 20.12 -1.68
N GLU A 117 11.91 20.56 -1.43
CA GLU A 117 12.35 21.01 -0.11
C GLU A 117 12.18 22.53 0.02
N GLY A 118 11.76 23.00 1.18
CA GLY A 118 11.60 24.41 1.51
C GLY A 118 10.22 24.76 2.02
N GLU A 119 10.02 26.05 2.32
CA GLU A 119 8.76 26.59 2.84
C GLU A 119 7.72 26.65 1.72
N GLY A 120 6.93 25.58 1.62
CA GLY A 120 5.83 25.45 0.67
C GLY A 120 4.72 24.59 1.23
N GLU A 121 3.56 24.66 0.59
CA GLU A 121 2.38 23.87 0.96
C GLU A 121 1.76 23.26 -0.28
N THR A 122 1.12 22.10 -0.09
CA THR A 122 0.37 21.39 -1.13
C THR A 122 -1.11 21.63 -0.92
N THR A 123 -1.81 22.15 -1.93
CA THR A 123 -3.26 22.34 -1.89
C THR A 123 -3.97 21.02 -2.21
N VAL A 124 -5.01 20.71 -1.44
CA VAL A 124 -5.92 19.60 -1.66
C VAL A 124 -7.14 20.11 -2.43
N GLU A 125 -7.42 19.55 -3.58
CA GLU A 125 -8.55 19.97 -4.41
C GLU A 125 -9.89 19.43 -3.89
N LYS A 126 -9.92 18.17 -3.50
CA LYS A 126 -11.14 17.46 -3.12
C LYS A 126 -10.98 16.75 -1.77
N THR A 127 -11.99 16.82 -0.93
CA THR A 127 -12.04 16.02 0.30
C THR A 127 -12.17 14.55 -0.04
N GLY A 128 -11.26 13.73 0.51
CA GLY A 128 -11.22 12.30 0.26
C GLY A 128 -10.19 11.59 1.12
N VAL A 129 -10.13 10.28 0.98
CA VAL A 129 -9.05 9.45 1.53
C VAL A 129 -7.99 9.29 0.43
N TYR A 130 -6.73 9.49 0.79
CA TYR A 130 -5.64 9.46 -0.17
C TYR A 130 -4.57 8.47 0.26
N ARG A 131 -4.01 7.77 -0.71
CA ARG A 131 -2.74 7.07 -0.63
C ARG A 131 -1.67 7.98 -1.24
N ILE A 132 -0.65 8.32 -0.46
CA ILE A 132 0.46 9.16 -0.90
C ILE A 132 1.74 8.33 -0.78
N GLU A 133 2.34 7.99 -1.92
CA GLU A 133 3.57 7.22 -2.04
C GLU A 133 4.72 8.15 -2.42
N MET A 134 5.76 8.22 -1.63
CA MET A 134 6.89 9.14 -1.77
C MET A 134 8.19 8.37 -1.90
N ASP A 135 9.00 8.74 -2.89
CA ASP A 135 10.33 8.16 -3.12
C ASP A 135 11.37 9.30 -3.10
N PHE A 136 12.02 9.45 -1.97
CA PHE A 136 13.01 10.52 -1.75
C PHE A 136 14.30 10.29 -2.52
N SER A 137 14.62 9.04 -2.87
CA SER A 137 15.80 8.72 -3.69
C SER A 137 15.73 9.28 -5.12
N ILE A 138 14.55 9.70 -5.56
CA ILE A 138 14.29 10.31 -6.88
C ILE A 138 13.36 11.51 -6.80
N ALA A 139 13.12 12.03 -5.61
CA ALA A 139 12.23 13.17 -5.30
C ALA A 139 10.85 13.06 -6.00
N SER A 140 10.25 11.89 -6.03
CA SER A 140 8.98 11.64 -6.72
C SER A 140 7.87 11.26 -5.76
N VAL A 141 6.64 11.61 -6.13
CA VAL A 141 5.43 11.29 -5.39
C VAL A 141 4.33 10.79 -6.33
N THR A 142 3.51 9.89 -5.81
CA THR A 142 2.25 9.48 -6.43
C THR A 142 1.14 9.71 -5.41
N VAL A 143 0.13 10.46 -5.77
CA VAL A 143 -1.05 10.72 -4.93
C VAL A 143 -2.26 10.09 -5.62
N ARG A 144 -2.97 9.21 -4.93
CA ARG A 144 -4.16 8.55 -5.45
C ARG A 144 -5.30 8.65 -4.44
N GLU A 145 -6.47 9.11 -4.88
CA GLU A 145 -7.68 9.09 -4.06
C GLU A 145 -8.19 7.63 -3.96
N VAL A 146 -8.38 7.16 -2.73
CA VAL A 146 -8.96 5.84 -2.45
C VAL A 146 -10.48 5.99 -2.44
N SER A 147 -11.15 5.31 -3.37
CA SER A 147 -12.60 5.30 -3.45
C SER A 147 -13.23 4.39 -2.39
N LYS A 148 -12.69 3.17 -2.25
CA LYS A 148 -13.13 2.18 -1.27
C LYS A 148 -12.08 1.12 -0.98
N MET A 149 -12.21 0.49 0.19
CA MET A 149 -11.51 -0.72 0.60
C MET A 149 -12.55 -1.79 0.90
N GLU A 150 -12.35 -3.01 0.43
CA GLU A 150 -13.33 -4.08 0.51
C GLU A 150 -12.69 -5.40 0.98
N PHE A 151 -13.46 -6.18 1.70
CA PHE A 151 -13.13 -7.58 1.97
C PHE A 151 -13.42 -8.41 0.72
N TYR A 152 -12.39 -9.05 0.17
CA TYR A 152 -12.48 -9.90 -1.01
C TYR A 152 -12.49 -11.37 -0.59
N PHE A 153 -13.62 -12.04 -0.82
CA PHE A 153 -13.78 -13.44 -0.47
C PHE A 153 -13.40 -14.33 -1.66
N CYS A 154 -12.25 -14.99 -1.57
CA CYS A 154 -11.69 -15.77 -2.67
C CYS A 154 -12.64 -16.86 -3.21
N PRO A 155 -13.40 -17.60 -2.39
CA PRO A 155 -14.31 -18.63 -2.89
C PRO A 155 -15.45 -18.10 -3.75
N SER A 156 -15.88 -16.87 -3.54
CA SER A 156 -16.88 -16.21 -4.40
C SER A 156 -16.27 -15.48 -5.58
N GLY A 157 -14.94 -15.22 -5.56
CA GLY A 157 -14.26 -14.41 -6.56
C GLY A 157 -14.72 -12.96 -6.58
N ALA A 158 -15.19 -12.43 -5.45
CA ALA A 158 -15.78 -11.09 -5.36
C ALA A 158 -15.54 -10.43 -4.01
N ALA A 159 -15.59 -9.09 -4.00
CA ALA A 159 -15.75 -8.31 -2.80
C ALA A 159 -17.16 -8.52 -2.21
N THR A 160 -17.28 -8.67 -0.90
CA THR A 160 -18.54 -8.98 -0.22
C THR A 160 -19.03 -7.85 0.67
N PHE A 161 -18.13 -7.08 1.29
CA PHE A 161 -18.51 -5.90 2.06
C PHE A 161 -17.38 -4.88 2.10
N GLU A 162 -17.75 -3.64 2.38
CA GLU A 162 -16.83 -2.51 2.44
C GLU A 162 -16.20 -2.38 3.83
N LEU A 163 -14.95 -1.90 3.85
CA LEU A 163 -14.19 -1.50 5.03
C LEU A 163 -14.01 0.03 4.98
N PRO A 164 -14.95 0.82 5.53
CA PRO A 164 -14.85 2.28 5.56
C PRO A 164 -13.56 2.76 6.23
N TYR A 165 -13.04 3.90 5.77
CA TYR A 165 -11.93 4.57 6.43
C TYR A 165 -12.39 5.16 7.76
N VAL A 166 -11.71 4.82 8.84
CA VAL A 166 -12.06 5.26 10.20
C VAL A 166 -11.07 6.24 10.81
N GLY A 167 -10.06 6.63 10.04
CA GLY A 167 -9.02 7.58 10.46
C GLY A 167 -7.66 6.92 10.69
N ASN A 168 -6.63 7.76 10.71
CA ASN A 168 -5.27 7.36 11.04
C ASN A 168 -4.78 6.11 10.28
N GLY A 169 -5.01 6.06 8.96
CA GLY A 169 -4.55 4.95 8.11
C GLY A 169 -5.27 3.61 8.34
N VAL A 170 -6.42 3.61 9.00
CA VAL A 170 -7.19 2.40 9.31
C VAL A 170 -8.50 2.35 8.52
N PHE A 171 -8.76 1.19 7.90
CA PHE A 171 -10.04 0.85 7.30
C PHE A 171 -10.69 -0.26 8.11
N CYS A 172 -11.95 -0.09 8.49
CA CYS A 172 -12.63 -1.04 9.39
C CYS A 172 -14.09 -1.21 9.00
N GLY A 173 -14.52 -2.46 8.91
CA GLY A 173 -15.90 -2.85 8.64
C GLY A 173 -16.24 -4.16 9.31
N GLN A 174 -17.51 -4.52 9.28
CA GLN A 174 -18.00 -5.77 9.82
C GLN A 174 -19.20 -6.28 9.04
N ASP A 175 -19.24 -7.60 8.86
CA ASP A 175 -20.38 -8.28 8.25
C ASP A 175 -20.35 -9.77 8.60
N LYS A 176 -21.40 -10.46 8.25
CA LYS A 176 -21.46 -11.92 8.29
C LYS A 176 -20.64 -12.50 7.14
N ILE A 177 -19.72 -13.40 7.45
CA ILE A 177 -18.97 -14.15 6.45
C ILE A 177 -19.50 -15.57 6.45
N GLU A 178 -19.95 -16.05 5.30
CA GLU A 178 -20.43 -17.41 5.11
C GLU A 178 -19.39 -18.20 4.32
N PHE A 179 -18.75 -19.18 4.96
CA PHE A 179 -17.78 -20.03 4.29
C PHE A 179 -18.47 -20.86 3.20
N LYS A 180 -17.84 -20.93 2.04
CA LYS A 180 -18.41 -21.65 0.91
C LYS A 180 -18.21 -23.16 1.08
N GLN A 181 -19.30 -23.93 1.09
CA GLN A 181 -19.22 -25.37 1.09
C GLN A 181 -18.74 -25.87 -0.28
N GLU A 182 -17.62 -26.57 -0.27
CA GLU A 182 -17.02 -27.24 -1.42
C GLU A 182 -17.00 -28.75 -1.18
N GLY A 183 -16.68 -29.55 -2.21
CA GLY A 183 -16.63 -31.00 -2.09
C GLY A 183 -15.56 -31.53 -1.13
N TRP A 184 -14.55 -30.74 -0.81
CA TRP A 184 -13.46 -31.06 0.10
C TRP A 184 -13.58 -30.41 1.47
N GLY A 185 -14.61 -29.60 1.72
CA GLY A 185 -14.81 -28.87 2.98
C GLY A 185 -15.26 -27.43 2.78
N ARG A 186 -15.22 -26.63 3.85
CA ARG A 186 -15.57 -25.20 3.81
C ARG A 186 -14.36 -24.35 3.43
N ASP A 187 -14.53 -23.51 2.42
CA ASP A 187 -13.49 -22.58 1.96
C ASP A 187 -13.67 -21.21 2.62
N GLN A 188 -12.61 -20.73 3.26
CA GLN A 188 -12.59 -19.52 4.10
C GLN A 188 -11.52 -18.51 3.70
N ARG A 189 -10.99 -18.63 2.46
CA ARG A 189 -9.87 -17.81 2.00
C ARG A 189 -10.28 -16.39 1.64
N TYR A 190 -9.44 -15.41 1.97
CA TYR A 190 -9.72 -14.01 1.73
C TYR A 190 -8.48 -13.19 1.39
N LYS A 191 -8.74 -11.99 0.86
CA LYS A 191 -7.81 -10.89 0.60
C LYS A 191 -8.53 -9.57 0.84
N PHE A 192 -7.87 -8.47 0.49
CA PHE A 192 -8.51 -7.16 0.42
C PHE A 192 -8.39 -6.59 -0.98
N LEU A 193 -9.37 -5.78 -1.37
CA LEU A 193 -9.44 -5.07 -2.64
C LEU A 193 -9.59 -3.58 -2.37
N MET A 194 -8.65 -2.81 -2.90
CA MET A 194 -8.72 -1.34 -2.89
C MET A 194 -9.07 -0.85 -4.28
N THR A 195 -10.04 0.04 -4.37
CA THR A 195 -10.42 0.73 -5.61
C THR A 195 -10.07 2.21 -5.47
N TYR A 196 -9.40 2.75 -6.47
CA TYR A 196 -9.07 4.17 -6.56
C TYR A 196 -10.11 4.95 -7.35
N ALA A 197 -10.13 6.28 -7.21
CA ALA A 197 -11.11 7.13 -7.89
C ALA A 197 -11.02 7.12 -9.42
N ASP A 198 -9.88 6.74 -9.99
CA ASP A 198 -9.67 6.55 -11.42
C ASP A 198 -10.19 5.19 -11.94
N GLY A 199 -10.78 4.37 -11.06
CA GLY A 199 -11.28 3.03 -11.36
C GLY A 199 -10.21 1.92 -11.33
N SER A 200 -8.94 2.26 -11.13
CA SER A 200 -7.91 1.24 -10.96
C SER A 200 -8.09 0.50 -9.63
N ILE A 201 -7.64 -0.76 -9.61
CA ILE A 201 -7.76 -1.64 -8.44
C ILE A 201 -6.39 -2.14 -8.00
N GLN A 202 -6.27 -2.43 -6.70
CA GLN A 202 -5.11 -3.05 -6.09
C GLN A 202 -5.56 -4.14 -5.12
N TYR A 203 -5.07 -5.36 -5.34
CA TYR A 203 -5.25 -6.44 -4.37
C TYR A 203 -4.18 -6.38 -3.29
N TRP A 204 -4.58 -6.68 -2.07
CA TRP A 204 -3.72 -6.76 -0.90
C TRP A 204 -3.84 -8.14 -0.28
N GLY A 205 -2.73 -8.82 -0.13
CA GLY A 205 -2.65 -10.19 0.37
C GLY A 205 -1.43 -10.42 1.24
N THR A 206 -1.14 -11.70 1.54
CA THR A 206 -0.03 -12.10 2.40
C THR A 206 1.23 -12.46 1.63
N LYS A 207 2.39 -12.28 2.27
CA LYS A 207 3.67 -12.84 1.82
C LYS A 207 3.77 -14.36 2.07
N ASN A 208 2.90 -14.91 2.90
CA ASN A 208 2.95 -16.32 3.25
C ASN A 208 2.55 -17.21 2.08
N THR A 209 3.31 -18.27 1.89
CA THR A 209 3.04 -19.32 0.90
C THR A 209 2.38 -20.54 1.52
N THR A 210 2.27 -20.58 2.85
CA THR A 210 1.66 -21.70 3.58
C THR A 210 0.16 -21.49 3.75
N ASP A 211 -0.58 -22.60 3.74
CA ASP A 211 -2.01 -22.59 4.00
C ASP A 211 -2.37 -22.68 5.50
N SER A 212 -1.38 -22.69 6.38
CA SER A 212 -1.61 -22.73 7.81
C SER A 212 -2.03 -21.37 8.35
N ASN A 213 -3.08 -21.37 9.16
CA ASN A 213 -3.47 -20.23 9.98
C ASN A 213 -2.90 -20.45 11.38
N PRO A 214 -2.17 -19.50 11.98
CA PRO A 214 -1.59 -19.66 13.32
C PRO A 214 -2.61 -19.66 14.46
N GLY A 215 -3.90 -19.52 14.16
CA GLY A 215 -4.96 -19.43 15.16
C GLY A 215 -5.33 -17.98 15.49
N ALA A 216 -5.69 -17.69 16.74
CA ALA A 216 -6.01 -16.34 17.20
C ALA A 216 -4.78 -15.44 17.02
N ALA A 217 -4.84 -14.58 16.02
CA ALA A 217 -3.72 -13.77 15.61
C ALA A 217 -3.79 -12.40 16.22
N THR A 218 -2.64 -11.91 16.60
CA THR A 218 -2.42 -10.50 16.87
C THR A 218 -1.96 -9.79 15.61
N PRO A 219 -2.23 -8.50 15.44
CA PRO A 219 -1.76 -7.72 14.30
C PRO A 219 -0.23 -7.72 14.13
N GLU A 220 0.51 -8.06 15.19
CA GLU A 220 1.97 -8.17 15.20
C GLU A 220 2.48 -9.49 14.63
N ASP A 221 1.63 -10.50 14.47
CA ASP A 221 2.03 -11.77 13.89
C ASP A 221 2.31 -11.58 12.38
N PRO A 222 3.52 -11.93 11.89
CA PRO A 222 3.88 -11.80 10.49
C PRO A 222 2.95 -12.52 9.50
N TYR A 223 2.17 -13.49 9.95
CA TYR A 223 1.15 -14.13 9.13
C TYR A 223 0.12 -13.12 8.60
N PHE A 224 -0.20 -12.08 9.39
CA PHE A 224 -1.20 -11.06 9.06
C PHE A 224 -0.62 -9.83 8.35
N TYR A 225 0.70 -9.82 8.08
CA TYR A 225 1.30 -8.72 7.34
C TYR A 225 0.80 -8.67 5.90
N ILE A 226 0.46 -7.47 5.49
CA ILE A 226 -0.18 -7.14 4.22
C ILE A 226 0.85 -6.68 3.20
N MET A 227 0.73 -7.10 1.95
CA MET A 227 1.47 -6.58 0.82
C MET A 227 0.58 -6.45 -0.41
N GLU A 228 0.99 -5.61 -1.34
CA GLU A 228 0.40 -5.59 -2.68
C GLU A 228 0.59 -6.94 -3.37
N THR A 229 -0.47 -7.42 -4.01
CA THR A 229 -0.45 -8.69 -4.72
C THR A 229 -1.01 -8.55 -6.14
N PRO A 230 -0.63 -9.42 -7.06
CA PRO A 230 -1.26 -9.50 -8.37
C PRO A 230 -2.76 -9.80 -8.28
N ASP A 231 -3.47 -9.50 -9.36
CA ASP A 231 -4.85 -9.92 -9.56
C ASP A 231 -4.92 -11.45 -9.72
N ASN A 232 -4.99 -12.15 -8.60
CA ASN A 232 -5.13 -13.59 -8.53
C ASN A 232 -5.88 -13.96 -7.26
N GLN A 233 -7.07 -14.54 -7.40
CA GLN A 233 -7.90 -14.89 -6.25
C GLN A 233 -7.35 -16.06 -5.43
N TRP A 234 -6.46 -16.91 -5.99
CA TRP A 234 -6.03 -18.15 -5.36
C TRP A 234 -4.68 -18.05 -4.64
N ASP A 235 -3.82 -17.11 -5.02
CA ASP A 235 -2.50 -16.94 -4.41
C ASP A 235 -2.51 -15.84 -3.35
N GLN A 236 -1.53 -15.88 -2.44
CA GLN A 236 -1.27 -14.82 -1.45
C GLN A 236 -2.51 -14.43 -0.63
N LYS A 237 -3.25 -15.42 -0.17
CA LYS A 237 -4.48 -15.29 0.63
C LYS A 237 -4.26 -15.70 2.07
N TRP A 238 -5.12 -15.19 2.94
CA TRP A 238 -5.26 -15.69 4.31
C TRP A 238 -6.42 -16.68 4.43
N LYS A 239 -6.46 -17.39 5.54
CA LYS A 239 -7.59 -18.24 5.94
C LYS A 239 -8.19 -17.70 7.24
N LEU A 240 -9.51 -17.65 7.30
CA LEU A 240 -10.24 -17.39 8.54
C LEU A 240 -10.27 -18.66 9.41
N ASN A 241 -10.37 -18.48 10.72
CA ASN A 241 -10.69 -19.56 11.65
C ASN A 241 -12.18 -19.90 11.59
N ASN A 242 -12.52 -21.11 12.01
CA ASN A 242 -13.89 -21.62 11.99
C ASN A 242 -14.88 -20.75 12.78
N GLU A 243 -14.43 -20.08 13.83
CA GLU A 243 -15.27 -19.18 14.65
C GLU A 243 -15.86 -17.99 13.86
N PHE A 244 -15.32 -17.68 12.68
CA PHE A 244 -15.80 -16.62 11.80
C PHE A 244 -16.80 -17.11 10.74
N ASP A 245 -17.16 -18.39 10.71
CA ASP A 245 -18.16 -18.92 9.78
C ASP A 245 -19.58 -18.67 10.28
N GLY A 246 -20.16 -17.55 9.85
CA GLY A 246 -21.51 -17.13 10.22
C GLY A 246 -22.65 -17.77 9.41
N ALA A 247 -22.37 -18.72 8.51
CA ALA A 247 -23.40 -19.41 7.75
C ALA A 247 -24.39 -20.14 8.67
N ALA A 248 -25.63 -20.30 8.24
CA ALA A 248 -26.67 -20.97 9.06
C ALA A 248 -26.31 -22.41 9.41
N ASP A 249 -25.56 -23.07 8.52
CA ASP A 249 -25.00 -24.43 8.70
C ASP A 249 -23.49 -24.41 8.96
N GLY A 250 -22.93 -23.22 9.29
CA GLY A 250 -21.53 -22.98 9.55
C GLY A 250 -21.07 -23.41 10.94
N TYR A 251 -19.80 -23.13 11.23
CA TYR A 251 -19.19 -23.45 12.52
C TYR A 251 -19.69 -22.56 13.67
N ASN A 252 -20.09 -21.31 13.37
CA ASN A 252 -20.61 -20.33 14.33
C ASN A 252 -21.79 -19.55 13.72
N PRO A 253 -22.97 -20.18 13.62
CA PRO A 253 -24.12 -19.60 12.92
C PRO A 253 -24.50 -18.21 13.42
N GLY A 254 -24.56 -17.27 12.47
CA GLY A 254 -24.91 -15.86 12.76
C GLY A 254 -23.76 -15.00 13.25
N ALA A 255 -22.53 -15.51 13.33
CA ALA A 255 -21.37 -14.72 13.71
C ALA A 255 -21.17 -13.54 12.77
N ILE A 256 -20.92 -12.37 13.35
CA ILE A 256 -20.49 -11.15 12.64
C ILE A 256 -18.99 -11.01 12.86
N THR A 257 -18.27 -10.85 11.76
CA THR A 257 -16.82 -10.68 11.76
C THR A 257 -16.47 -9.22 11.51
N LYS A 258 -15.67 -8.64 12.39
CA LYS A 258 -15.10 -7.32 12.24
C LYS A 258 -13.67 -7.43 11.75
N ILE A 259 -13.33 -6.65 10.74
CA ILE A 259 -12.00 -6.59 10.12
C ILE A 259 -11.47 -5.18 10.16
N SER A 260 -10.22 -5.03 10.59
CA SER A 260 -9.49 -3.76 10.56
C SER A 260 -8.20 -3.93 9.76
N VAL A 261 -8.06 -3.19 8.67
CA VAL A 261 -6.84 -3.10 7.86
C VAL A 261 -6.06 -1.88 8.30
N ILE A 262 -4.78 -2.04 8.63
CA ILE A 262 -3.97 -1.08 9.37
C ILE A 262 -2.73 -0.72 8.55
N PHE A 263 -2.67 0.53 8.05
CA PHE A 263 -1.58 1.06 7.21
C PHE A 263 -0.72 2.13 7.92
N ASN A 264 -0.94 2.40 9.20
CA ASN A 264 -0.18 3.39 9.97
C ASN A 264 0.96 2.77 10.79
N VAL A 265 1.42 1.60 10.43
CA VAL A 265 2.50 0.83 11.07
C VAL A 265 3.58 0.48 10.04
N GLU A 266 4.78 0.17 10.50
CA GLU A 266 5.92 -0.18 9.62
C GLU A 266 5.61 -1.41 8.75
N ASN A 267 5.07 -2.47 9.34
CA ASN A 267 4.57 -3.62 8.62
C ASN A 267 3.05 -3.53 8.56
N TYR A 268 2.50 -3.17 7.42
CA TYR A 268 1.05 -3.16 7.22
C TYR A 268 0.45 -4.48 7.66
N THR A 269 -0.64 -4.41 8.39
CA THR A 269 -1.26 -5.59 8.99
C THR A 269 -2.77 -5.49 9.04
N HIS A 270 -3.43 -6.51 9.53
CA HIS A 270 -4.86 -6.47 9.77
C HIS A 270 -5.25 -7.28 10.99
N LYS A 271 -6.42 -7.01 11.51
CA LYS A 271 -7.04 -7.72 12.62
C LYS A 271 -8.37 -8.31 12.16
N VAL A 272 -8.65 -9.52 12.64
CA VAL A 272 -9.94 -10.21 12.47
C VAL A 272 -10.46 -10.58 13.85
N GLU A 273 -11.67 -10.18 14.18
CA GLU A 273 -12.29 -10.44 15.48
C GLU A 273 -13.80 -10.64 15.33
N LEU A 274 -14.41 -11.35 16.26
CA LEU A 274 -15.87 -11.39 16.35
C LEU A 274 -16.37 -10.01 16.79
N ALA A 275 -17.40 -9.52 16.11
CA ALA A 275 -18.08 -8.30 16.56
C ALA A 275 -18.93 -8.65 17.80
N ASN A 276 -18.79 -7.84 18.84
CA ASN A 276 -19.56 -7.94 20.09
C ASN A 276 -21.00 -7.42 19.90
#